data_9101e831cace059f974b3cc4770cb8fe
#
_entry.id   9101e831cace059f974b3cc4770cb8fe
#
_cell.length_a   1.000
_cell.length_b   1.000
_cell.length_c   1.000
_cell.angle_alpha   90.00
_cell.angle_beta   90.00
_cell.angle_gamma   90.00
#
_symmetry.space_group_name_H-M   'P 1'
#
loop_
_entity.id
_entity.type
_entity.pdbx_description
1 polymer ?
#
loop_
_entity_poly.entity_id
_entity_poly.type
_entity_poly.pdbx_seq_one_letter_code
_entity_poly.pdbx_strand_id
1 'polypeptide(L)'
;AQEPAAKKKAAAEKRAAAAARAKAQQQAAAAKEKAARQAKLDAYEDKVRELELQMKELDVTERRAQVEGTVSDAAARSELSREKAQVELDRMKAEVEALRGQMKTAQ
;
A
#
# COMPACT_ATOMS: atom_id res chain seq x y z
N ALA A 1 52.09 28.03 19.20
CA ALA A 1 52.00 27.87 17.73
C ALA A 1 51.32 26.54 17.30
N GLN A 2 51.14 25.56 18.19
CA GLN A 2 50.51 24.28 17.87
C GLN A 2 49.00 24.26 18.13
N GLU A 3 48.48 25.14 18.99
CA GLU A 3 47.06 25.19 19.32
C GLU A 3 46.13 25.51 18.16
N PRO A 4 46.41 26.42 17.21
CA PRO A 4 45.52 26.71 16.11
C PRO A 4 45.32 25.50 15.17
N ALA A 5 46.33 24.70 14.93
CA ALA A 5 46.26 23.52 14.10
C ALA A 5 45.44 22.41 14.76
N ALA A 6 45.60 22.19 16.07
CA ALA A 6 44.82 21.23 16.84
C ALA A 6 43.35 21.64 16.91
N LYS A 7 43.05 22.93 17.09
CA LYS A 7 41.68 23.45 17.10
C LYS A 7 41.01 23.28 15.75
N LYS A 8 41.72 23.55 14.65
CA LYS A 8 41.21 23.35 13.28
C LYS A 8 40.90 21.88 13.01
N LYS A 9 41.76 20.98 13.46
CA LYS A 9 41.57 19.54 13.32
C LYS A 9 40.35 19.05 14.12
N ALA A 10 40.23 19.50 15.37
CA ALA A 10 39.10 19.18 16.22
C ALA A 10 37.78 19.72 15.65
N ALA A 11 37.80 20.95 15.11
CA ALA A 11 36.63 21.54 14.46
C ALA A 11 36.25 20.79 13.18
N ALA A 12 37.23 20.35 12.38
CA ALA A 12 37.00 19.53 11.20
C ALA A 12 36.39 18.16 11.55
N GLU A 13 36.91 17.53 12.61
CA GLU A 13 36.37 16.26 13.12
C GLU A 13 34.94 16.41 13.62
N LYS A 14 34.62 17.49 14.34
CA LYS A 14 33.24 17.79 14.78
C LYS A 14 32.32 18.04 13.59
N ARG A 15 32.77 18.78 12.57
CA ARG A 15 31.97 19.00 11.37
C ARG A 15 31.72 17.71 10.60
N ALA A 16 32.74 16.87 10.49
CA ALA A 16 32.60 15.55 9.85
C ALA A 16 31.64 14.66 10.60
N ALA A 17 31.71 14.63 11.94
CA ALA A 17 30.78 13.86 12.76
C ALA A 17 29.36 14.39 12.67
N ALA A 18 29.17 15.72 12.67
CA ALA A 18 27.85 16.34 12.50
C ALA A 18 27.26 16.04 11.12
N ALA A 19 28.08 16.12 10.06
CA ALA A 19 27.66 15.78 8.70
C ALA A 19 27.28 14.30 8.57
N ALA A 20 28.04 13.41 9.19
CA ALA A 20 27.74 11.98 9.21
C ALA A 20 26.43 11.70 9.95
N ARG A 21 26.18 12.36 11.09
CA ARG A 21 24.93 12.25 11.82
C ARG A 21 23.73 12.76 11.01
N ALA A 22 23.88 13.91 10.37
CA ALA A 22 22.83 14.49 9.51
C ALA A 22 22.50 13.55 8.36
N LYS A 23 23.52 13.00 7.71
CA LYS A 23 23.35 12.04 6.62
C LYS A 23 22.65 10.76 7.10
N ALA A 24 23.06 10.22 8.27
CA ALA A 24 22.44 9.05 8.85
C ALA A 24 20.97 9.29 9.21
N GLN A 25 20.65 10.48 9.76
CA GLN A 25 19.27 10.86 10.05
C GLN A 25 18.42 10.99 8.79
N GLN A 26 18.97 11.59 7.72
CA GLN A 26 18.28 11.69 6.44
C GLN A 26 18.03 10.31 5.82
N GLN A 27 19.02 9.43 5.89
CA GLN A 27 18.87 8.06 5.39
C GLN A 27 17.84 7.27 6.19
N ALA A 28 17.83 7.42 7.52
CA ALA A 28 16.83 6.78 8.39
C ALA A 28 15.43 7.30 8.12
N ALA A 29 15.26 8.62 7.93
CA ALA A 29 13.98 9.24 7.60
C ALA A 29 13.47 8.78 6.23
N ALA A 30 14.36 8.71 5.23
CA ALA A 30 14.03 8.24 3.89
C ALA A 30 13.63 6.75 3.91
N ALA A 31 14.34 5.92 4.67
CA ALA A 31 14.02 4.50 4.82
C ALA A 31 12.66 4.31 5.50
N LYS A 32 12.38 5.10 6.53
CA LYS A 32 11.10 5.07 7.25
C LYS A 32 9.94 5.48 6.34
N GLU A 33 10.13 6.53 5.55
CA GLU A 33 9.14 6.99 4.58
C GLU A 33 8.88 5.94 3.51
N LYS A 34 9.93 5.34 2.98
CA LYS A 34 9.85 4.25 1.99
C LYS A 34 9.10 3.04 2.57
N ALA A 35 9.41 2.65 3.81
CA ALA A 35 8.72 1.56 4.49
C ALA A 35 7.24 1.86 4.68
N ALA A 36 6.89 3.11 5.04
CA ALA A 36 5.49 3.54 5.21
C ALA A 36 4.72 3.48 3.87
N ARG A 37 5.35 3.90 2.77
CA ARG A 37 4.75 3.81 1.43
C ARG A 37 4.56 2.36 1.01
N GLN A 38 5.54 1.51 1.29
CA GLN A 38 5.46 0.08 0.99
C GLN A 38 4.35 -0.60 1.80
N ALA A 39 4.21 -0.24 3.07
CA ALA A 39 3.13 -0.76 3.92
C ALA A 39 1.74 -0.38 3.37
N LYS A 40 1.57 0.85 2.87
CA LYS A 40 0.31 1.27 2.23
C LYS A 40 0.04 0.48 0.95
N LEU A 41 1.07 0.28 0.14
CA LEU A 41 0.97 -0.48 -1.09
C LEU A 41 0.56 -1.93 -0.79
N ASP A 42 1.20 -2.55 0.18
CA ASP A 42 0.87 -3.90 0.62
C ASP A 42 -0.57 -3.99 1.13
N ALA A 43 -1.03 -2.98 1.87
CA ALA A 43 -2.41 -2.91 2.36
C ALA A 43 -3.42 -2.82 1.21
N TYR A 44 -3.12 -2.04 0.17
CA TYR A 44 -3.99 -1.97 -1.03
C TYR A 44 -4.00 -3.28 -1.81
N GLU A 45 -2.85 -3.93 -1.95
CA GLU A 45 -2.75 -5.24 -2.61
C GLU A 45 -3.53 -6.31 -1.84
N ASP A 46 -3.43 -6.32 -0.52
CA ASP A 46 -4.20 -7.23 0.34
C ASP A 46 -5.70 -6.97 0.20
N LYS A 47 -6.10 -5.69 0.11
CA LYS A 47 -7.50 -5.32 -0.10
C LYS A 47 -8.01 -5.81 -1.45
N VAL A 48 -7.22 -5.69 -2.50
CA VAL A 48 -7.55 -6.22 -3.83
C VAL A 48 -7.78 -7.73 -3.77
N ARG A 49 -6.88 -8.47 -3.12
CA ARG A 49 -7.01 -9.93 -2.96
C ARG A 49 -8.26 -10.32 -2.16
N GLU A 50 -8.55 -9.59 -1.10
CA GLU A 50 -9.76 -9.80 -0.30
C GLU A 50 -11.01 -9.63 -1.14
N LEU A 51 -11.08 -8.55 -1.94
CA LEU A 51 -12.22 -8.27 -2.81
C LEU A 51 -12.35 -9.30 -3.95
N GLU A 52 -11.24 -9.77 -4.50
CA GLU A 52 -11.25 -10.86 -5.48
C GLU A 52 -11.80 -12.15 -4.89
N LEU A 53 -11.43 -12.45 -3.63
CA LEU A 53 -11.97 -13.60 -2.92
C LEU A 53 -13.48 -13.46 -2.70
N GLN A 54 -13.95 -12.27 -2.32
CA GLN A 54 -15.38 -11.97 -2.18
C GLN A 54 -16.13 -12.18 -3.50
N MET A 55 -15.55 -11.76 -4.63
CA MET A 55 -16.11 -12.00 -5.96
C MET A 55 -16.27 -13.50 -6.24
N LYS A 56 -15.24 -14.29 -5.94
CA LYS A 56 -15.28 -15.74 -6.10
C LYS A 56 -16.35 -16.39 -5.22
N GLU A 57 -16.48 -15.93 -3.99
CA GLU A 57 -17.51 -16.40 -3.06
C GLU A 57 -18.91 -16.10 -3.58
N LEU A 58 -19.13 -14.90 -4.11
CA LEU A 58 -20.40 -14.51 -4.72
C LEU A 58 -20.71 -15.35 -5.96
N ASP A 59 -19.69 -15.62 -6.80
CA ASP A 59 -19.86 -16.48 -7.97
C ASP A 59 -20.24 -17.91 -7.60
N VAL A 60 -19.61 -18.46 -6.56
CA VAL A 60 -19.97 -19.79 -6.05
C VAL A 60 -21.39 -19.81 -5.50
N THR A 61 -21.77 -18.79 -4.74
CA THR A 61 -23.12 -18.64 -4.20
C THR A 61 -24.16 -18.58 -5.31
N GLU A 62 -23.88 -17.81 -6.36
CA GLU A 62 -24.76 -17.71 -7.54
C GLU A 62 -24.93 -19.07 -8.24
N ARG A 63 -23.82 -19.76 -8.50
CA ARG A 63 -23.85 -21.09 -9.15
C ARG A 63 -24.63 -22.11 -8.31
N ARG A 64 -24.41 -22.10 -6.99
CA ARG A 64 -25.13 -22.98 -6.07
C ARG A 64 -26.63 -22.69 -6.10
N ALA A 65 -26.99 -21.41 -6.05
CA ALA A 65 -28.39 -20.98 -6.10
C ALA A 65 -29.05 -21.34 -7.45
N GLN A 66 -28.33 -21.24 -8.56
CA GLN A 66 -28.80 -21.67 -9.87
C GLN A 66 -29.07 -23.19 -9.92
N VAL A 67 -28.13 -24.00 -9.37
CA VAL A 67 -28.26 -25.45 -9.33
C VAL A 67 -29.42 -25.87 -8.44
N GLU A 68 -29.61 -25.21 -7.28
CA GLU A 68 -30.71 -25.49 -6.34
C GLU A 68 -32.05 -24.91 -6.78
N GLY A 69 -32.07 -24.08 -7.84
CA GLY A 69 -33.27 -23.43 -8.34
C GLY A 69 -33.82 -22.33 -7.43
N THR A 70 -33.04 -21.86 -6.45
CA THR A 70 -33.47 -20.84 -5.49
C THR A 70 -33.39 -19.43 -6.04
N VAL A 71 -32.77 -19.22 -7.18
CA VAL A 71 -32.66 -17.90 -7.86
C VAL A 71 -33.66 -17.81 -9.02
N SER A 72 -34.89 -18.27 -8.81
CA SER A 72 -35.98 -18.04 -9.78
C SER A 72 -36.64 -16.67 -9.61
N ASP A 73 -36.38 -16.00 -8.46
CA ASP A 73 -36.90 -14.67 -8.14
C ASP A 73 -36.03 -13.55 -8.76
N ALA A 74 -36.66 -12.70 -9.55
CA ALA A 74 -36.02 -11.56 -10.19
C ALA A 74 -35.41 -10.58 -9.18
N ALA A 75 -36.03 -10.42 -8.01
CA ALA A 75 -35.52 -9.57 -6.94
C ALA A 75 -34.18 -10.08 -6.36
N ALA A 76 -34.08 -11.40 -6.13
CA ALA A 76 -32.86 -12.04 -5.65
C ALA A 76 -31.71 -11.91 -6.66
N ARG A 77 -32.00 -12.08 -7.95
CA ARG A 77 -31.02 -11.88 -9.03
C ARG A 77 -30.53 -10.45 -9.09
N SER A 78 -31.44 -9.49 -8.95
CA SER A 78 -31.12 -8.06 -8.96
C SER A 78 -30.21 -7.69 -7.78
N GLU A 79 -30.51 -8.21 -6.59
CA GLU A 79 -29.71 -7.99 -5.39
C GLU A 79 -28.29 -8.56 -5.53
N LEU A 80 -28.16 -9.79 -6.00
CA LEU A 80 -26.87 -10.43 -6.25
C LEU A 80 -26.05 -9.66 -7.28
N SER A 81 -26.68 -9.19 -8.34
CA SER A 81 -26.04 -8.38 -9.37
C SER A 81 -25.50 -7.05 -8.80
N ARG A 82 -26.24 -6.41 -7.90
CA ARG A 82 -25.80 -5.19 -7.21
C ARG A 82 -24.60 -5.45 -6.30
N GLU A 83 -24.64 -6.53 -5.53
CA GLU A 83 -23.52 -6.92 -4.66
C GLU A 83 -22.25 -7.16 -5.46
N LYS A 84 -22.35 -7.90 -6.56
CA LYS A 84 -21.22 -8.15 -7.48
C LYS A 84 -20.68 -6.85 -8.06
N ALA A 85 -21.55 -5.96 -8.50
CA ALA A 85 -21.16 -4.66 -9.07
C ALA A 85 -20.45 -3.80 -8.03
N GLN A 86 -20.93 -3.80 -6.78
CA GLN A 86 -20.29 -3.04 -5.70
C GLN A 86 -18.90 -3.58 -5.36
N VAL A 87 -18.75 -4.90 -5.26
CA VAL A 87 -17.45 -5.53 -5.00
C VAL A 87 -16.47 -5.25 -6.13
N GLU A 88 -16.92 -5.32 -7.39
CA GLU A 88 -16.09 -4.99 -8.55
C GLU A 88 -15.65 -3.53 -8.54
N LEU A 89 -16.54 -2.60 -8.20
CA LEU A 89 -16.19 -1.19 -8.06
C LEU A 89 -15.15 -0.96 -6.98
N ASP A 90 -15.32 -1.60 -5.82
CA ASP A 90 -14.38 -1.50 -4.70
C ASP A 90 -13.02 -2.07 -5.07
N ARG A 91 -13.00 -3.19 -5.82
CA ARG A 91 -11.76 -3.78 -6.35
C ARG A 91 -11.04 -2.82 -7.29
N MET A 92 -11.77 -2.21 -8.21
CA MET A 92 -11.21 -1.23 -9.15
C MET A 92 -10.63 -0.01 -8.42
N LYS A 93 -11.33 0.49 -7.41
CA LYS A 93 -10.82 1.59 -6.58
C LYS A 93 -9.53 1.21 -5.84
N ALA A 94 -9.48 0.01 -5.27
CA ALA A 94 -8.30 -0.47 -4.58
C ALA A 94 -7.11 -0.66 -5.53
N GLU A 95 -7.35 -1.16 -6.75
CA GLU A 95 -6.32 -1.27 -7.78
C GLU A 95 -5.76 0.08 -8.20
N VAL A 96 -6.63 1.08 -8.37
CA VAL A 96 -6.21 2.45 -8.72
C VAL A 96 -5.33 3.05 -7.61
N GLU A 97 -5.70 2.86 -6.35
CA GLU A 97 -4.90 3.33 -5.22
C GLU A 97 -3.54 2.62 -5.14
N ALA A 98 -3.50 1.31 -5.42
CA ALA A 98 -2.25 0.55 -5.49
C ALA A 98 -1.34 1.08 -6.61
N LEU A 99 -1.89 1.36 -7.79
CA LEU A 99 -1.15 1.94 -8.92
C LEU A 99 -0.61 3.33 -8.59
N ARG A 100 -1.41 4.17 -7.96
CA ARG A 100 -0.97 5.50 -7.51
C ARG A 100 0.17 5.40 -6.50
N GLY A 101 0.10 4.45 -5.59
CA GLY A 101 1.15 4.17 -4.63
C GLY A 101 2.45 3.75 -5.31
N GLN A 102 2.38 2.88 -6.32
CA GLN A 102 3.53 2.45 -7.11
C GLN A 102 4.16 3.61 -7.87
N MET A 103 3.36 4.48 -8.48
CA MET A 103 3.86 5.65 -9.20
C MET A 103 4.59 6.62 -8.27
N LYS A 104 4.09 6.83 -7.07
CA LYS A 104 4.74 7.68 -6.07
C LYS A 104 6.05 7.10 -5.58
N THR A 105 6.15 5.78 -5.44
CA THR A 105 7.40 5.12 -5.01
C THR A 105 8.45 5.06 -6.10
N ALA A 106 8.05 5.11 -7.37
CA ALA A 106 8.97 5.10 -8.52
C ALA A 106 9.66 6.46 -8.74
N GLN A 107 9.12 7.53 -8.19
CA GLN A 107 9.72 8.86 -8.22
C GLN A 107 10.66 9.08 -7.04
#